data_c0aca216719cbb62926ae64d3d1a71b8
#
_entry.id   c0aca216719cbb62926ae64d3d1a71b8
#
_cell.length_a   1.000
_cell.length_b   1.000
_cell.length_c   1.000
_cell.angle_alpha   90.00
_cell.angle_beta   90.00
_cell.angle_gamma   90.00
#
_symmetry.space_group_name_H-M   'P 1'
#
loop_
_entity.id
_entity.type
_entity.pdbx_description
1 polymer ?
#
loop_
_entity_poly.entity_id
_entity_poly.type
_entity_poly.pdbx_seq_one_letter_code
_entity_poly.pdbx_strand_id
1 'polypeptide(L)'
;IAEVQAQQAAAAQEILQHPEVKPIVGNVSDKPPFVSQMEWNMLKGVAQQHANPEKELTRLVNFVRFTKQLELWQALPEQTDAATRQTLANELLEDLPQRLKQEELDLAAVQKLQAELLNDAVQDPQERQVRAAQEARRLIQPQRETSAPQT
;
A
#
# COMPACT_ATOMS: atom_id res chain seq x y z
N ILE A 1 19.19 -20.42 7.11
CA ILE A 1 19.00 -19.67 5.88
C ILE A 1 17.77 -20.15 5.13
N ALA A 2 17.61 -21.47 4.98
CA ALA A 2 16.45 -22.03 4.31
C ALA A 2 15.15 -21.66 5.01
N GLU A 3 15.17 -21.63 6.34
CA GLU A 3 14.00 -21.26 7.12
C GLU A 3 13.64 -19.78 6.92
N VAL A 4 14.64 -18.91 6.87
CA VAL A 4 14.42 -17.48 6.64
C VAL A 4 13.82 -17.26 5.26
N GLN A 5 14.35 -17.97 4.24
CA GLN A 5 13.81 -17.87 2.89
C GLN A 5 12.38 -18.36 2.80
N ALA A 6 12.05 -19.46 3.51
CA ALA A 6 10.70 -19.99 3.56
C ALA A 6 9.73 -19.00 4.21
N GLN A 7 10.15 -18.34 5.29
CA GLN A 7 9.32 -17.33 5.95
C GLN A 7 9.10 -16.11 5.07
N GLN A 8 10.12 -15.68 4.34
CA GLN A 8 9.98 -14.55 3.41
C GLN A 8 9.03 -14.90 2.26
N ALA A 9 9.14 -16.12 1.73
CA ALA A 9 8.24 -16.59 0.68
C ALA A 9 6.81 -16.68 1.18
N ALA A 10 6.60 -17.15 2.41
CA ALA A 10 5.27 -17.22 2.99
C ALA A 10 4.66 -15.83 3.15
N ALA A 11 5.46 -14.85 3.58
CA ALA A 11 5.00 -13.47 3.73
C ALA A 11 4.60 -12.87 2.38
N ALA A 12 5.36 -13.15 1.32
CA ALA A 12 5.02 -12.69 -0.02
C ALA A 12 3.74 -13.35 -0.53
N GLN A 13 3.55 -14.65 -0.24
CA GLN A 13 2.34 -15.37 -0.63
C GLN A 13 1.09 -14.81 0.03
N GLU A 14 1.21 -14.24 1.20
CA GLU A 14 0.09 -13.65 1.92
C GLU A 14 -0.60 -12.57 1.09
N ILE A 15 0.18 -11.73 0.42
CA ILE A 15 -0.38 -10.67 -0.44
C ILE A 15 -1.12 -11.28 -1.63
N LEU A 16 -0.57 -12.35 -2.23
CA LEU A 16 -1.23 -13.00 -3.35
C LEU A 16 -2.55 -13.65 -2.93
N GLN A 17 -2.59 -14.24 -1.75
CA GLN A 17 -3.81 -14.88 -1.22
C GLN A 17 -4.83 -13.85 -0.75
N HIS A 18 -4.37 -12.68 -0.30
CA HIS A 18 -5.22 -11.62 0.23
C HIS A 18 -4.84 -10.27 -0.38
N PRO A 19 -5.04 -10.12 -1.71
CA PRO A 19 -4.63 -8.87 -2.38
C PRO A 19 -5.40 -7.65 -1.90
N GLU A 20 -6.55 -7.85 -1.26
CA GLU A 20 -7.40 -6.78 -0.75
C GLU A 20 -6.99 -6.29 0.63
N VAL A 21 -5.85 -6.73 1.17
CA VAL A 21 -5.43 -6.36 2.52
C VAL A 21 -5.37 -4.84 2.69
N LYS A 22 -5.95 -4.37 3.78
CA LYS A 22 -6.13 -2.94 4.04
C LYS A 22 -5.01 -2.37 4.90
N PRO A 23 -4.81 -1.02 4.86
CA PRO A 23 -3.89 -0.37 5.79
C PRO A 23 -4.29 -0.64 7.24
N ILE A 24 -3.27 -0.75 8.08
CA ILE A 24 -3.48 -0.87 9.52
C ILE A 24 -3.79 0.52 10.08
N VAL A 25 -4.91 0.62 10.78
CA VAL A 25 -5.35 1.86 11.42
C VAL A 25 -4.99 1.78 12.89
N GLY A 26 -4.53 2.90 13.46
CA GLY A 26 -4.04 2.92 14.84
C GLY A 26 -2.62 2.36 14.90
N ASN A 27 -2.27 1.78 16.03
CA ASN A 27 -0.93 1.23 16.21
C ASN A 27 -0.93 -0.28 15.95
N VAL A 28 0.02 -0.73 15.12
CA VAL A 28 0.22 -2.15 14.90
C VAL A 28 0.73 -2.78 16.21
N SER A 29 0.16 -3.93 16.59
CA SER A 29 0.57 -4.63 17.82
C SER A 29 1.35 -5.90 17.49
N ASP A 30 0.75 -6.78 16.70
CA ASP A 30 1.35 -8.06 16.36
C ASP A 30 1.90 -8.02 14.94
N LYS A 31 2.87 -8.88 14.67
CA LYS A 31 3.44 -9.01 13.33
C LYS A 31 2.34 -9.39 12.33
N PRO A 32 2.10 -8.57 11.29
CA PRO A 32 1.15 -8.94 10.25
C PRO A 32 1.63 -10.15 9.44
N PRO A 33 0.69 -10.93 8.86
CA PRO A 33 1.08 -12.10 8.07
C PRO A 33 1.93 -11.79 6.85
N PHE A 34 1.82 -10.60 6.27
CA PHE A 34 2.60 -10.22 5.08
C PHE A 34 4.01 -9.73 5.43
N VAL A 35 4.38 -9.73 6.71
CA VAL A 35 5.71 -9.34 7.18
C VAL A 35 6.39 -10.58 7.75
N SER A 36 7.60 -10.89 7.27
CA SER A 36 8.35 -12.01 7.81
C SER A 36 8.92 -11.64 9.19
N GLN A 37 9.32 -12.65 9.97
CA GLN A 37 9.91 -12.39 11.29
C GLN A 37 11.16 -11.53 11.19
N MET A 38 11.99 -11.78 10.18
CA MET A 38 13.21 -10.97 10.00
C MET A 38 12.87 -9.52 9.66
N GLU A 39 11.93 -9.32 8.76
CA GLU A 39 11.45 -7.97 8.43
C GLU A 39 10.90 -7.27 9.66
N TRP A 40 10.08 -7.99 10.43
CA TRP A 40 9.47 -7.45 11.63
C TRP A 40 10.51 -6.96 12.63
N ASN A 41 11.54 -7.77 12.85
CA ASN A 41 12.62 -7.41 13.77
C ASN A 41 13.38 -6.17 13.28
N MET A 42 13.63 -6.09 11.97
CA MET A 42 14.29 -4.94 11.37
C MET A 42 13.44 -3.67 11.50
N LEU A 43 12.15 -3.77 11.23
CA LEU A 43 11.25 -2.62 11.31
C LEU A 43 11.14 -2.11 12.75
N LYS A 44 11.05 -3.02 13.72
CA LYS A 44 11.03 -2.62 15.13
C LYS A 44 12.31 -1.92 15.52
N GLY A 45 13.45 -2.42 15.04
CA GLY A 45 14.75 -1.79 15.33
C GLY A 45 14.83 -0.37 14.79
N VAL A 46 14.36 -0.15 13.58
CA VAL A 46 14.34 1.18 12.98
C VAL A 46 13.39 2.10 13.76
N ALA A 47 12.20 1.61 14.08
CA ALA A 47 11.18 2.41 14.77
C ALA A 47 11.63 2.86 16.16
N GLN A 48 12.43 2.05 16.85
CA GLN A 48 12.92 2.37 18.20
C GLN A 48 13.73 3.65 18.23
N GLN A 49 14.28 4.09 17.10
CA GLN A 49 15.11 5.29 17.03
C GLN A 49 14.30 6.57 16.85
N HIS A 50 12.97 6.44 16.71
CA HIS A 50 12.10 7.59 16.50
C HIS A 50 11.43 8.04 17.80
N ALA A 51 10.97 9.29 17.79
CA ALA A 51 10.35 9.87 18.98
C ALA A 51 9.06 9.14 19.38
N ASN A 52 8.34 8.62 18.40
CA ASN A 52 7.14 7.82 18.65
C ASN A 52 7.29 6.46 17.93
N PRO A 53 7.93 5.47 18.58
CA PRO A 53 8.21 4.20 17.92
C PRO A 53 6.98 3.46 17.42
N GLU A 54 5.88 3.48 18.16
CA GLU A 54 4.67 2.76 17.77
C GLU A 54 4.07 3.33 16.48
N LYS A 55 4.02 4.64 16.40
CA LYS A 55 3.50 5.31 15.21
C LYS A 55 4.40 5.05 14.00
N GLU A 56 5.71 5.12 14.23
CA GLU A 56 6.67 4.89 13.14
C GLU A 56 6.63 3.44 12.67
N LEU A 57 6.50 2.49 13.58
CA LEU A 57 6.39 1.08 13.21
C LEU A 57 5.15 0.85 12.33
N THR A 58 4.02 1.46 12.69
CA THR A 58 2.80 1.34 11.91
C THR A 58 2.99 1.93 10.51
N ARG A 59 3.64 3.09 10.42
CA ARG A 59 3.94 3.71 9.14
C ARG A 59 4.79 2.80 8.27
N LEU A 60 5.86 2.24 8.86
CA LEU A 60 6.78 1.34 8.15
C LEU A 60 6.07 0.09 7.67
N VAL A 61 5.24 -0.51 8.51
CA VAL A 61 4.49 -1.71 8.14
C VAL A 61 3.53 -1.42 6.98
N ASN A 62 2.84 -0.29 7.03
CA ASN A 62 1.94 0.10 5.95
C ASN A 62 2.68 0.38 4.64
N PHE A 63 3.89 0.92 4.72
CA PHE A 63 4.69 1.12 3.53
C PHE A 63 5.18 -0.22 2.95
N VAL A 64 5.56 -1.15 3.81
CA VAL A 64 5.94 -2.51 3.37
C VAL A 64 4.76 -3.18 2.67
N ARG A 65 3.56 -3.09 3.25
CA ARG A 65 2.35 -3.62 2.62
C ARG A 65 2.15 -3.01 1.23
N PHE A 66 2.22 -1.68 1.14
CA PHE A 66 2.08 -0.97 -0.13
C PHE A 66 3.10 -1.48 -1.16
N THR A 67 4.36 -1.56 -0.75
CA THR A 67 5.44 -2.00 -1.64
C THR A 67 5.20 -3.41 -2.15
N LYS A 68 4.78 -4.33 -1.29
CA LYS A 68 4.52 -5.71 -1.68
C LYS A 68 3.31 -5.82 -2.60
N GLN A 69 2.27 -5.05 -2.35
CA GLN A 69 1.11 -5.01 -3.27
C GLN A 69 1.51 -4.45 -4.63
N LEU A 70 2.32 -3.41 -4.64
CA LEU A 70 2.80 -2.81 -5.89
C LEU A 70 3.67 -3.77 -6.69
N GLU A 71 4.62 -4.43 -6.03
CA GLU A 71 5.48 -5.40 -6.68
C GLU A 71 4.67 -6.56 -7.25
N LEU A 72 3.68 -7.04 -6.52
CA LEU A 72 2.83 -8.11 -7.01
C LEU A 72 2.02 -7.65 -8.22
N TRP A 73 1.45 -6.45 -8.16
CA TRP A 73 0.71 -5.90 -9.28
C TRP A 73 1.57 -5.82 -10.54
N GLN A 74 2.82 -5.38 -10.38
CA GLN A 74 3.75 -5.28 -11.51
C GLN A 74 4.15 -6.65 -12.07
N ALA A 75 4.19 -7.67 -11.22
CA ALA A 75 4.66 -9.01 -11.60
C ALA A 75 3.57 -9.88 -12.23
N LEU A 76 2.30 -9.66 -11.88
CA LEU A 76 1.21 -10.50 -12.37
C LEU A 76 0.93 -10.23 -13.85
N PRO A 77 0.74 -11.30 -14.66
CA PRO A 77 0.38 -11.12 -16.06
C PRO A 77 -0.98 -10.48 -16.22
N GLU A 78 -1.08 -9.50 -17.10
CA GLU A 78 -2.32 -8.75 -17.32
C GLU A 78 -3.47 -9.63 -17.82
N GLN A 79 -3.16 -10.61 -18.66
CA GLN A 79 -4.18 -11.38 -19.35
C GLN A 79 -4.77 -12.50 -18.51
N THR A 80 -3.95 -13.12 -17.65
CA THR A 80 -4.40 -14.28 -16.88
C THR A 80 -4.85 -13.93 -15.47
N ASP A 81 -4.39 -12.81 -14.94
CA ASP A 81 -4.67 -12.42 -13.55
C ASP A 81 -5.37 -11.07 -13.46
N ALA A 82 -6.23 -10.77 -14.43
CA ALA A 82 -6.88 -9.48 -14.54
C ALA A 82 -7.68 -9.10 -13.28
N ALA A 83 -8.38 -10.06 -12.68
CA ALA A 83 -9.19 -9.79 -11.49
C ALA A 83 -8.33 -9.42 -10.29
N THR A 84 -7.22 -10.15 -10.07
CA THR A 84 -6.31 -9.86 -8.98
C THR A 84 -5.62 -8.52 -9.21
N ARG A 85 -5.20 -8.25 -10.46
CA ARG A 85 -4.59 -6.97 -10.80
C ARG A 85 -5.55 -5.80 -10.54
N GLN A 86 -6.83 -5.98 -10.87
CA GLN A 86 -7.83 -4.95 -10.61
C GLN A 86 -8.00 -4.68 -9.13
N THR A 87 -8.06 -5.74 -8.32
CA THR A 87 -8.16 -5.61 -6.87
C THR A 87 -6.95 -4.85 -6.32
N LEU A 88 -5.75 -5.26 -6.73
CA LEU A 88 -4.51 -4.59 -6.30
C LEU A 88 -4.49 -3.13 -6.74
N ALA A 89 -4.88 -2.86 -7.99
CA ALA A 89 -4.87 -1.50 -8.50
C ALA A 89 -5.79 -0.59 -7.68
N ASN A 90 -6.97 -1.08 -7.32
CA ASN A 90 -7.90 -0.30 -6.50
C ASN A 90 -7.36 -0.06 -5.09
N GLU A 91 -6.75 -1.08 -4.47
CA GLU A 91 -6.16 -0.91 -3.15
C GLU A 91 -5.00 0.07 -3.16
N LEU A 92 -4.15 -0.02 -4.18
CA LEU A 92 -3.02 0.88 -4.32
C LEU A 92 -3.47 2.33 -4.56
N LEU A 93 -4.48 2.53 -5.41
CA LEU A 93 -5.03 3.87 -5.65
C LEU A 93 -5.54 4.51 -4.36
N GLU A 94 -6.25 3.75 -3.54
CA GLU A 94 -6.77 4.26 -2.27
C GLU A 94 -5.65 4.64 -1.30
N ASP A 95 -4.50 3.98 -1.39
CA ASP A 95 -3.40 4.17 -0.47
C ASP A 95 -2.45 5.31 -0.87
N LEU A 96 -2.43 5.70 -2.13
CA LEU A 96 -1.48 6.69 -2.63
C LEU A 96 -1.51 8.03 -1.89
N PRO A 97 -2.68 8.60 -1.53
CA PRO A 97 -2.68 9.85 -0.79
C PRO A 97 -1.92 9.77 0.53
N GLN A 98 -2.01 8.66 1.25
CA GLN A 98 -1.31 8.49 2.50
C GLN A 98 0.20 8.34 2.28
N ARG A 99 0.60 7.63 1.20
CA ARG A 99 2.03 7.49 0.87
C ARG A 99 2.65 8.84 0.53
N LEU A 100 1.88 9.69 -0.16
CA LEU A 100 2.31 11.05 -0.46
C LEU A 100 2.42 11.89 0.82
N LYS A 101 1.41 11.82 1.67
CA LYS A 101 1.38 12.57 2.93
C LYS A 101 2.55 12.19 3.82
N GLN A 102 2.93 10.92 3.85
CA GLN A 102 4.05 10.43 4.64
C GLN A 102 5.41 10.67 3.97
N GLU A 103 5.42 11.32 2.81
CA GLU A 103 6.62 11.65 2.05
C GLU A 103 7.44 10.42 1.64
N GLU A 104 6.78 9.28 1.51
CA GLU A 104 7.40 8.04 1.04
C GLU A 104 7.53 8.04 -0.48
N LEU A 105 6.63 8.74 -1.15
CA LEU A 105 6.65 8.96 -2.60
C LEU A 105 6.41 10.44 -2.86
N ASP A 106 7.04 10.97 -3.90
CA ASP A 106 6.80 12.36 -4.29
C ASP A 106 5.58 12.46 -5.20
N LEU A 107 5.12 13.68 -5.44
CA LEU A 107 3.91 13.91 -6.22
C LEU A 107 4.01 13.36 -7.64
N ALA A 108 5.17 13.55 -8.28
CA ALA A 108 5.34 13.07 -9.66
C ALA A 108 5.22 11.55 -9.74
N ALA A 109 5.83 10.84 -8.77
CA ALA A 109 5.74 9.38 -8.71
C ALA A 109 4.31 8.92 -8.47
N VAL A 110 3.60 9.60 -7.56
CA VAL A 110 2.20 9.28 -7.26
C VAL A 110 1.32 9.47 -8.48
N GLN A 111 1.48 10.59 -9.20
CA GLN A 111 0.69 10.87 -10.39
C GLN A 111 0.94 9.84 -11.50
N LYS A 112 2.19 9.44 -11.67
CA LYS A 112 2.53 8.42 -12.65
C LYS A 112 1.88 7.07 -12.31
N LEU A 113 1.97 6.68 -11.03
CA LEU A 113 1.35 5.44 -10.57
C LEU A 113 -0.18 5.49 -10.72
N GLN A 114 -0.81 6.62 -10.41
CA GLN A 114 -2.25 6.76 -10.59
C GLN A 114 -2.66 6.47 -12.03
N ALA A 115 -1.94 7.05 -12.99
CA ALA A 115 -2.26 6.86 -14.40
C ALA A 115 -2.15 5.39 -14.80
N GLU A 116 -1.10 4.72 -14.34
CA GLU A 116 -0.87 3.31 -14.65
C GLU A 116 -1.89 2.40 -13.99
N LEU A 117 -2.18 2.63 -12.72
CA LEU A 117 -3.12 1.81 -11.96
C LEU A 117 -4.55 1.95 -12.47
N LEU A 118 -4.93 3.13 -12.92
CA LEU A 118 -6.28 3.38 -13.42
C LEU A 118 -6.62 2.51 -14.62
N ASN A 119 -5.63 2.13 -15.42
CA ASN A 119 -5.87 1.26 -16.57
C ASN A 119 -6.39 -0.12 -16.16
N ASP A 120 -5.97 -0.61 -15.01
CA ASP A 120 -6.47 -1.89 -14.48
C ASP A 120 -7.66 -1.73 -13.55
N ALA A 121 -7.73 -0.61 -12.83
CA ALA A 121 -8.78 -0.39 -11.85
C ALA A 121 -10.14 -0.17 -12.50
N VAL A 122 -10.17 0.54 -13.63
CA VAL A 122 -11.42 0.90 -14.31
C VAL A 122 -11.29 0.61 -15.79
N GLN A 123 -12.11 -0.31 -16.31
CA GLN A 123 -12.02 -0.74 -17.69
C GLN A 123 -12.69 0.22 -18.67
N ASP A 124 -13.83 0.81 -18.28
CA ASP A 124 -14.54 1.74 -19.15
C ASP A 124 -13.80 3.07 -19.23
N PRO A 125 -13.50 3.58 -20.45
CA PRO A 125 -12.74 4.83 -20.60
C PRO A 125 -13.40 6.05 -19.97
N GLN A 126 -14.72 6.16 -20.04
CA GLN A 126 -15.43 7.29 -19.46
C GLN A 126 -15.42 7.23 -17.93
N GLU A 127 -15.69 6.06 -17.39
CA GLU A 127 -15.61 5.86 -15.94
C GLU A 127 -14.19 6.08 -15.43
N ARG A 128 -13.19 5.71 -16.23
CA ARG A 128 -11.80 5.92 -15.88
C ARG A 128 -11.47 7.40 -15.77
N GLN A 129 -12.00 8.23 -16.65
CA GLN A 129 -11.81 9.67 -16.57
C GLN A 129 -12.41 10.26 -15.31
N VAL A 130 -13.62 9.82 -14.95
CA VAL A 130 -14.28 10.25 -13.72
C VAL A 130 -13.45 9.84 -12.50
N ARG A 131 -12.99 8.61 -12.48
CA ARG A 131 -12.16 8.10 -11.38
C ARG A 131 -10.84 8.86 -11.30
N ALA A 132 -10.23 9.17 -12.46
CA ALA A 132 -8.97 9.93 -12.49
C ALA A 132 -9.14 11.29 -11.82
N ALA A 133 -10.24 11.97 -12.09
CA ALA A 133 -10.53 13.25 -11.46
C ALA A 133 -10.73 13.12 -9.95
N GLN A 134 -11.42 12.07 -9.52
CA GLN A 134 -11.63 11.79 -8.10
C GLN A 134 -10.30 11.53 -7.38
N GLU A 135 -9.43 10.71 -7.98
CA GLU A 135 -8.15 10.40 -7.37
C GLU A 135 -7.24 11.62 -7.30
N ALA A 136 -7.26 12.46 -8.34
CA ALA A 136 -6.49 13.71 -8.33
C ALA A 136 -6.93 14.62 -7.19
N ARG A 137 -8.24 14.70 -6.94
CA ARG A 137 -8.76 15.51 -5.83
C ARG A 137 -8.33 14.96 -4.47
N ARG A 138 -8.26 13.64 -4.34
CA ARG A 138 -7.83 13.01 -3.10
C ARG A 138 -6.39 13.35 -2.74
N LEU A 139 -5.53 13.58 -3.73
CA LEU A 139 -4.15 13.99 -3.47
C LEU A 139 -4.08 15.41 -2.91
N ILE A 140 -5.03 16.26 -3.29
CA ILE A 140 -5.05 17.65 -2.84
C ILE A 140 -5.67 17.79 -1.45
N GLN A 141 -6.63 16.92 -1.09
CA GLN A 141 -7.42 17.05 0.12
C GLN A 141 -7.32 15.89 1.11
N PRO A 142 -6.23 15.14 1.19
CA PRO A 142 -6.16 14.00 2.11
C PRO A 142 -6.22 14.44 3.58
N GLN A 143 -5.74 15.63 3.88
CA GLN A 143 -5.70 16.14 5.25
C GLN A 143 -7.04 16.68 5.74
N ARG A 144 -7.89 17.05 4.82
CA ARG A 144 -9.21 17.57 5.13
C ARG A 144 -10.07 16.49 5.75
N GLU A 145 -9.97 15.27 5.21
CA GLU A 145 -10.71 14.12 5.71
C GLU A 145 -10.23 13.70 7.09
N THR A 146 -8.92 13.78 7.33
CA THR A 146 -8.35 13.38 8.61
C THR A 146 -8.55 14.39 9.70
N SER A 147 -8.75 15.67 9.37
CA SER A 147 -8.95 16.72 10.36
C SER A 147 -10.41 16.95 10.69
N ALA A 148 -11.34 16.53 9.85
CA ALA A 148 -12.78 16.75 10.06
C ALA A 148 -13.29 16.25 11.42
N PRO A 149 -12.90 15.08 11.91
CA PRO A 149 -13.40 14.58 13.20
C PRO A 149 -12.97 15.39 14.42
N GLN A 150 -12.10 16.33 14.26
CA GLN A 150 -11.57 17.09 15.38
C GLN A 150 -12.48 18.23 15.82
N THR A 151 -13.49 18.51 15.08
CA THR A 151 -14.50 19.52 15.44
C THR A 151 -15.62 18.93 16.30
#